data_f7480de93e9b7fc12baa7e33a32d7556
#
_entry.id   f7480de93e9b7fc12baa7e33a32d7556
#
_cell.length_a   1.000
_cell.length_b   1.000
_cell.length_c   1.000
_cell.angle_alpha   90.00
_cell.angle_beta   90.00
_cell.angle_gamma   90.00
#
_symmetry.space_group_name_H-M   'P 1'
#
loop_
_entity.id
_entity.type
_entity.pdbx_description
1 polymer ?
#
loop_
_entity_poly.entity_id
_entity_poly.type
_entity_poly.pdbx_seq_one_letter_code
_entity_poly.pdbx_strand_id
1 'polypeptide(L)'
;MYKRQDIGGGSTEIAVISLGGIVSNNSIRIAGDDLTADIQEYMSRQHNVKVSERMAERIKINVGAALTELGEDAPEDYIVHGPNRITALPMEVPVCYQEVAHCLEKSISKIETAILSALENTPPELYADIVHNGIYLAGGGALLRGLDKRPVSYTHLRAHETT
;
A
#
# COMPACT_ATOMS: atom_id res chain seq x y z
N MET A 1 7.32 -17.86 -15.91
CA MET A 1 6.58 -17.84 -14.63
C MET A 1 6.59 -16.44 -14.05
N TYR A 2 5.48 -15.99 -13.51
CA TYR A 2 5.36 -14.68 -12.85
C TYR A 2 4.38 -14.76 -11.70
N LYS A 3 4.59 -13.89 -10.72
CA LYS A 3 3.69 -13.71 -9.60
C LYS A 3 2.85 -12.47 -9.88
N ARG A 4 1.55 -12.62 -9.81
CA ARG A 4 0.61 -11.50 -9.90
C ARG A 4 0.04 -11.21 -8.53
N GLN A 5 0.00 -9.94 -8.20
CA GLN A 5 -0.62 -9.42 -7.00
C GLN A 5 -1.59 -8.31 -7.42
N ASP A 6 -2.79 -8.41 -6.94
CA ASP A 6 -3.84 -7.41 -7.16
C ASP A 6 -4.24 -6.82 -5.80
N ILE A 7 -4.03 -5.52 -5.65
CA ILE A 7 -4.40 -4.78 -4.43
C ILE A 7 -5.65 -3.96 -4.77
N GLY A 8 -6.79 -4.57 -4.53
CA GLY A 8 -8.09 -3.93 -4.71
C GLY A 8 -8.48 -3.04 -3.53
N GLY A 9 -9.76 -2.67 -3.44
CA GLY A 9 -10.32 -1.93 -2.32
C GLY A 9 -10.44 -2.77 -1.05
N GLY A 10 -11.07 -3.95 -1.13
CA GLY A 10 -11.39 -4.80 0.03
C GLY A 10 -10.46 -5.96 0.28
N SER A 11 -9.69 -6.42 -0.69
CA SER A 11 -8.78 -7.56 -0.57
C SER A 11 -7.52 -7.41 -1.42
N THR A 12 -6.47 -8.08 -0.99
CA THR A 12 -5.23 -8.24 -1.76
C THR A 12 -5.10 -9.69 -2.17
N GLU A 13 -5.04 -9.93 -3.48
CA GLU A 13 -4.88 -11.25 -4.09
C GLU A 13 -3.43 -11.46 -4.49
N ILE A 14 -2.86 -12.58 -4.08
CA ILE A 14 -1.46 -12.94 -4.36
C ILE A 14 -1.45 -14.28 -5.07
N ALA A 15 -1.00 -14.31 -6.31
CA ALA A 15 -0.94 -15.54 -7.09
C ALA A 15 0.46 -15.78 -7.67
N VAL A 16 0.91 -17.00 -7.60
CA VAL A 16 2.11 -17.47 -8.31
C VAL A 16 1.65 -18.25 -9.53
N ILE A 17 2.03 -17.79 -10.72
CA ILE A 17 1.58 -18.32 -11.99
C ILE A 17 2.76 -18.88 -12.76
N SER A 18 2.63 -20.10 -13.26
CA SER A 18 3.63 -20.77 -14.09
C SER A 18 2.97 -21.49 -15.26
N LEU A 19 3.50 -21.31 -16.47
CA LEU A 19 3.03 -21.99 -17.68
C LEU A 19 1.51 -21.91 -17.89
N GLY A 20 0.92 -20.73 -17.61
CA GLY A 20 -0.51 -20.51 -17.78
C GLY A 20 -1.41 -21.07 -16.69
N GLY A 21 -0.84 -21.66 -15.63
CA GLY A 21 -1.55 -22.19 -14.49
C GLY A 21 -1.21 -21.48 -13.19
N ILE A 22 -2.14 -21.46 -12.24
CA ILE A 22 -1.92 -20.95 -10.89
C ILE A 22 -1.26 -22.06 -10.06
N VAL A 23 -0.06 -21.80 -9.56
CA VAL A 23 0.70 -22.72 -8.69
C VAL A 23 0.32 -22.51 -7.23
N SER A 24 0.13 -21.25 -6.82
CA SER A 24 -0.21 -20.86 -5.47
C SER A 24 -1.10 -19.62 -5.53
N ASN A 25 -2.08 -19.56 -4.66
CA ASN A 25 -2.98 -18.44 -4.53
C ASN A 25 -3.20 -18.13 -3.05
N ASN A 26 -3.13 -16.88 -2.67
CA ASN A 26 -3.40 -16.42 -1.32
C ASN A 26 -4.19 -15.11 -1.39
N SER A 27 -5.13 -14.94 -0.48
CA SER A 27 -5.95 -13.74 -0.38
C SER A 27 -5.95 -13.26 1.06
N ILE A 28 -5.77 -11.96 1.24
CA ILE A 28 -5.92 -11.32 2.54
C ILE A 28 -6.92 -10.16 2.45
N ARG A 29 -7.65 -9.94 3.54
CA ARG A 29 -8.66 -8.87 3.63
C ARG A 29 -8.07 -7.52 4.05
N ILE A 30 -6.89 -7.20 3.58
CA ILE A 30 -6.23 -5.91 3.82
C ILE A 30 -5.89 -5.33 2.47
N ALA A 31 -6.42 -4.17 2.17
CA ALA A 31 -6.23 -3.50 0.90
C ALA A 31 -6.48 -2.00 1.00
N GLY A 32 -6.82 -1.35 -0.10
CA GLY A 32 -6.99 0.09 -0.19
C GLY A 32 -7.95 0.70 0.83
N ASP A 33 -9.04 0.00 1.15
CA ASP A 33 -10.03 0.49 2.13
C ASP A 33 -9.47 0.52 3.56
N ASP A 34 -8.60 -0.44 3.90
CA ASP A 34 -7.90 -0.46 5.19
C ASP A 34 -6.91 0.70 5.29
N LEU A 35 -6.20 1.01 4.22
CA LEU A 35 -5.30 2.16 4.16
C LEU A 35 -6.08 3.47 4.33
N THR A 36 -7.24 3.58 3.73
CA THR A 36 -8.13 4.73 3.88
C THR A 36 -8.62 4.87 5.32
N ALA A 37 -9.02 3.77 5.95
CA ALA A 37 -9.43 3.74 7.35
C ALA A 37 -8.29 4.12 8.31
N ASP A 38 -7.07 3.65 8.04
CA ASP A 38 -5.89 4.01 8.82
C ASP A 38 -5.63 5.53 8.79
N ILE A 39 -5.76 6.15 7.63
CA ILE A 39 -5.62 7.61 7.47
C ILE A 39 -6.70 8.35 8.24
N GLN A 40 -7.95 7.89 8.15
CA GLN A 40 -9.08 8.49 8.84
C GLN A 40 -8.87 8.48 10.36
N GLU A 41 -8.43 7.35 10.91
CA GLU A 41 -8.12 7.21 12.33
C GLU A 41 -6.93 8.07 12.74
N TYR A 42 -5.87 8.09 11.94
CA TYR A 42 -4.69 8.91 12.18
C TYR A 42 -5.02 10.41 12.26
N MET A 43 -5.78 10.91 11.31
CA MET A 43 -6.20 12.33 11.29
C MET A 43 -6.99 12.69 12.53
N SER A 44 -7.86 11.79 12.98
CA SER A 44 -8.65 12.00 14.20
C SER A 44 -7.77 12.03 15.46
N ARG A 45 -6.81 11.11 15.57
CA ARG A 45 -5.98 10.96 16.79
C ARG A 45 -4.85 11.97 16.87
N GLN A 46 -4.15 12.21 15.76
CA GLN A 46 -2.93 13.02 15.76
C GLN A 46 -3.20 14.50 15.48
N HIS A 47 -4.15 14.79 14.61
CA HIS A 47 -4.46 16.16 14.23
C HIS A 47 -5.77 16.70 14.80
N ASN A 48 -6.53 15.87 15.53
CA ASN A 48 -7.84 16.21 16.09
C ASN A 48 -8.83 16.74 15.03
N VAL A 49 -8.67 16.32 13.78
CA VAL A 49 -9.56 16.68 12.69
C VAL A 49 -10.40 15.48 12.28
N LYS A 50 -11.69 15.68 12.14
CA LYS A 50 -12.62 14.66 11.65
C LYS A 50 -12.65 14.72 10.13
N VAL A 51 -12.26 13.62 9.48
CA VAL A 51 -12.31 13.47 8.03
C VAL A 51 -13.27 12.36 7.64
N SER A 52 -13.99 12.57 6.55
CA SER A 52 -14.82 11.53 5.96
C SER A 52 -13.96 10.50 5.25
N GLU A 53 -14.52 9.33 4.97
CA GLU A 53 -13.86 8.30 4.17
C GLU A 53 -13.40 8.84 2.81
N ARG A 54 -14.25 9.64 2.15
CA ARG A 54 -13.92 10.29 0.89
C ARG A 54 -12.73 11.26 1.01
N MET A 55 -12.65 12.01 2.11
CA MET A 55 -11.52 12.91 2.36
C MET A 55 -10.24 12.11 2.64
N ALA A 56 -10.33 11.04 3.42
CA ALA A 56 -9.20 10.15 3.69
C ALA A 56 -8.68 9.50 2.40
N GLU A 57 -9.57 9.11 1.49
CA GLU A 57 -9.21 8.62 0.16
C GLU A 57 -8.44 9.67 -0.65
N ARG A 58 -8.86 10.93 -0.60
CA ARG A 58 -8.14 12.04 -1.24
C ARG A 58 -6.76 12.26 -0.64
N ILE A 59 -6.61 12.16 0.68
CA ILE A 59 -5.31 12.23 1.35
C ILE A 59 -4.42 11.10 0.85
N LYS A 60 -4.93 9.89 0.78
CA LYS A 60 -4.20 8.73 0.25
C LYS A 60 -3.71 8.95 -1.18
N ILE A 61 -4.55 9.48 -2.05
CA ILE A 61 -4.21 9.73 -3.46
C ILE A 61 -3.15 10.84 -3.58
N ASN A 62 -3.26 11.91 -2.80
CA ASN A 62 -2.40 13.10 -2.93
C ASN A 62 -1.06 12.95 -2.22
N VAL A 63 -1.04 12.36 -1.01
CA VAL A 63 0.17 12.24 -0.18
C VAL A 63 0.38 10.84 0.37
N GLY A 64 -0.37 9.85 -0.08
CA GLY A 64 -0.16 8.46 0.31
C GLY A 64 1.19 7.95 -0.19
N ALA A 65 1.90 7.26 0.69
CA ALA A 65 3.20 6.69 0.37
C ALA A 65 3.46 5.44 1.22
N ALA A 66 4.24 4.54 0.68
CA ALA A 66 4.72 3.34 1.37
C ALA A 66 6.13 3.52 1.95
N LEU A 67 6.83 4.58 1.58
CA LEU A 67 8.19 4.92 2.02
C LEU A 67 8.23 6.34 2.56
N THR A 68 9.08 6.57 3.55
CA THR A 68 9.32 7.89 4.14
C THR A 68 10.33 8.73 3.35
N GLU A 69 10.98 8.15 2.35
CA GLU A 69 11.92 8.83 1.46
C GLU A 69 11.58 8.49 0.01
N LEU A 70 11.07 9.45 -0.74
CA LEU A 70 10.69 9.31 -2.16
C LEU A 70 11.59 10.09 -3.11
N GLY A 71 12.49 10.95 -2.60
CA GLY A 71 13.38 11.77 -3.44
C GLY A 71 12.59 12.75 -4.31
N GLU A 72 12.86 12.72 -5.62
CA GLU A 72 12.22 13.63 -6.58
C GLU A 72 10.74 13.34 -6.80
N ASP A 73 10.28 12.12 -6.49
CA ASP A 73 8.88 11.71 -6.61
C ASP A 73 8.03 12.13 -5.40
N ALA A 74 8.61 12.83 -4.45
CA ALA A 74 7.93 13.25 -3.23
C ALA A 74 6.82 14.27 -3.55
N PRO A 75 5.57 14.02 -3.12
CA PRO A 75 4.49 14.97 -3.27
C PRO A 75 4.63 16.13 -2.30
N GLU A 76 4.07 17.28 -2.65
CA GLU A 76 3.93 18.41 -1.74
C GLU A 76 2.91 18.10 -0.65
N ASP A 77 3.00 18.83 0.47
CA ASP A 77 2.05 18.72 1.56
C ASP A 77 0.62 19.00 1.07
N TYR A 78 -0.31 18.20 1.57
CA TYR A 78 -1.72 18.34 1.25
C TYR A 78 -2.46 19.05 2.40
N ILE A 79 -3.19 20.11 2.09
CA ILE A 79 -3.97 20.83 3.09
C ILE A 79 -5.32 20.18 3.27
N VAL A 80 -5.56 19.67 4.48
CA VAL A 80 -6.81 19.02 4.86
C VAL A 80 -7.70 20.01 5.61
N HIS A 81 -8.94 20.12 5.17
CA HIS A 81 -9.97 20.94 5.80
C HIS A 81 -10.99 20.04 6.49
N GLY A 82 -11.32 20.36 7.72
CA GLY A 82 -12.33 19.62 8.45
C GLY A 82 -12.64 20.21 9.81
N PRO A 83 -13.68 19.74 10.49
CA PRO A 83 -14.00 20.19 11.83
C PRO A 83 -13.04 19.58 12.85
N ASN A 84 -12.62 20.37 13.83
CA ASN A 84 -11.95 19.87 15.01
C ASN A 84 -12.88 18.88 15.73
N ARG A 85 -12.37 17.71 16.08
CA ARG A 85 -13.18 16.65 16.64
C ARG A 85 -13.71 16.95 18.06
N ILE A 86 -13.07 17.90 18.77
CA ILE A 86 -13.42 18.29 20.14
C ILE A 86 -14.31 19.53 20.13
N THR A 87 -13.89 20.59 19.40
CA THR A 87 -14.56 21.90 19.40
C THR A 87 -15.58 22.08 18.28
N ALA A 88 -15.58 21.18 17.29
CA ALA A 88 -16.37 21.26 16.07
C ALA A 88 -16.06 22.49 15.19
N LEU A 89 -15.06 23.29 15.52
CA LEU A 89 -14.66 24.46 14.74
C LEU A 89 -13.90 24.04 13.48
N PRO A 90 -14.08 24.75 12.36
CA PRO A 90 -13.30 24.50 11.14
C PRO A 90 -11.80 24.66 11.39
N MET A 91 -11.01 23.76 10.81
CA MET A 91 -9.55 23.84 10.87
C MET A 91 -8.92 23.39 9.57
N GLU A 92 -7.69 23.82 9.36
CA GLU A 92 -6.84 23.41 8.26
C GLU A 92 -5.58 22.75 8.82
N VAL A 93 -5.18 21.62 8.22
CA VAL A 93 -4.00 20.88 8.64
C VAL A 93 -3.17 20.51 7.43
N PRO A 94 -1.87 20.93 7.38
CA PRO A 94 -0.95 20.42 6.37
C PRO A 94 -0.56 18.98 6.73
N VAL A 95 -0.62 18.09 5.75
CA VAL A 95 -0.28 16.68 5.89
C VAL A 95 0.83 16.33 4.92
N CYS A 96 1.95 15.83 5.44
CA CYS A 96 3.07 15.41 4.62
C CYS A 96 3.03 13.90 4.33
N TYR A 97 3.69 13.48 3.25
CA TYR A 97 3.69 12.08 2.87
C TYR A 97 4.44 11.19 3.88
N GLN A 98 5.44 11.72 4.58
CA GLN A 98 6.19 10.97 5.59
C GLN A 98 5.29 10.49 6.73
N GLU A 99 4.43 11.37 7.25
CA GLU A 99 3.51 10.98 8.33
C GLU A 99 2.46 9.98 7.85
N VAL A 100 2.00 10.11 6.61
CA VAL A 100 1.08 9.14 6.01
C VAL A 100 1.76 7.79 5.82
N ALA A 101 3.01 7.76 5.39
CA ALA A 101 3.79 6.53 5.29
C ALA A 101 3.92 5.82 6.64
N HIS A 102 4.18 6.55 7.72
CA HIS A 102 4.18 5.98 9.07
C HIS A 102 2.81 5.44 9.49
N CYS A 103 1.77 6.17 9.18
CA CYS A 103 0.39 5.77 9.46
C CYS A 103 0.02 4.44 8.77
N LEU A 104 0.47 4.25 7.53
CA LEU A 104 0.15 3.08 6.72
C LEU A 104 1.06 1.87 6.96
N GLU A 105 2.15 2.04 7.70
CA GLU A 105 3.18 1.01 7.90
C GLU A 105 2.62 -0.33 8.36
N LYS A 106 1.72 -0.32 9.31
CA LYS A 106 1.13 -1.55 9.86
C LYS A 106 0.37 -2.37 8.82
N SER A 107 -0.49 -1.72 8.05
CA SER A 107 -1.29 -2.38 7.02
C SER A 107 -0.42 -2.84 5.84
N ILE A 108 0.53 -2.03 5.42
CA ILE A 108 1.48 -2.38 4.35
C ILE A 108 2.34 -3.57 4.77
N SER A 109 2.83 -3.60 6.00
CA SER A 109 3.62 -4.72 6.53
C SER A 109 2.85 -6.04 6.52
N LYS A 110 1.55 -6.03 6.77
CA LYS A 110 0.71 -7.22 6.67
C LYS A 110 0.60 -7.72 5.24
N ILE A 111 0.51 -6.81 4.27
CA ILE A 111 0.53 -7.15 2.84
C ILE A 111 1.87 -7.79 2.47
N GLU A 112 2.98 -7.20 2.90
CA GLU A 112 4.32 -7.75 2.68
C GLU A 112 4.49 -9.13 3.28
N THR A 113 4.03 -9.35 4.50
CA THR A 113 4.07 -10.66 5.17
C THR A 113 3.30 -11.71 4.36
N ALA A 114 2.15 -11.35 3.80
CA ALA A 114 1.39 -12.25 2.94
C ALA A 114 2.13 -12.57 1.64
N ILE A 115 2.85 -11.62 1.06
CA ILE A 115 3.70 -11.84 -0.12
C ILE A 115 4.82 -12.82 0.20
N LEU A 116 5.52 -12.60 1.32
CA LEU A 116 6.62 -13.49 1.76
C LEU A 116 6.11 -14.91 2.03
N SER A 117 4.96 -15.04 2.69
CA SER A 117 4.34 -16.36 2.93
C SER A 117 4.00 -17.09 1.62
N ALA A 118 3.49 -16.37 0.63
CA ALA A 118 3.23 -16.95 -0.69
C ALA A 118 4.53 -17.39 -1.40
N LEU A 119 5.63 -16.66 -1.21
CA LEU A 119 6.94 -17.04 -1.73
C LEU A 119 7.50 -18.28 -1.03
N GLU A 120 7.40 -18.36 0.29
CA GLU A 120 7.83 -19.51 1.07
C GLU A 120 7.11 -20.82 0.67
N ASN A 121 5.84 -20.71 0.31
CA ASN A 121 5.03 -21.84 -0.15
C ASN A 121 5.22 -22.18 -1.64
N THR A 122 6.08 -21.46 -2.34
CA THR A 122 6.38 -21.71 -3.75
C THR A 122 7.46 -22.79 -3.88
N PRO A 123 7.31 -23.79 -4.80
CA PRO A 123 8.33 -24.79 -5.03
C PRO A 123 9.69 -24.17 -5.39
N PRO A 124 10.81 -24.71 -4.84
CA PRO A 124 12.15 -24.15 -5.06
C PRO A 124 12.55 -24.04 -6.54
N GLU A 125 12.08 -24.97 -7.39
CA GLU A 125 12.36 -24.96 -8.82
C GLU A 125 11.87 -23.70 -9.54
N LEU A 126 10.84 -23.06 -8.98
CA LEU A 126 10.21 -21.88 -9.56
C LEU A 126 10.79 -20.55 -9.04
N TYR A 127 11.63 -20.63 -8.01
CA TYR A 127 12.22 -19.45 -7.37
C TYR A 127 13.13 -18.67 -8.30
N ALA A 128 13.93 -19.34 -9.10
CA ALA A 128 14.85 -18.71 -10.05
C ALA A 128 14.10 -17.84 -11.06
N ASP A 129 12.96 -18.31 -11.55
CA ASP A 129 12.11 -17.57 -12.48
C ASP A 129 11.48 -16.33 -11.83
N ILE A 130 11.06 -16.44 -10.56
CA ILE A 130 10.52 -15.32 -9.80
C ILE A 130 11.58 -14.25 -9.57
N VAL A 131 12.79 -14.65 -9.20
CA VAL A 131 13.93 -13.73 -9.03
C VAL A 131 14.24 -13.00 -10.34
N HIS A 132 14.18 -13.71 -11.46
CA HIS A 132 14.46 -13.13 -12.77
C HIS A 132 13.35 -12.20 -13.27
N ASN A 133 12.10 -12.62 -13.17
CA ASN A 133 10.95 -11.89 -13.70
C ASN A 133 10.35 -10.86 -12.73
N GLY A 134 10.59 -11.02 -11.42
CA GLY A 134 10.10 -10.10 -10.39
C GLY A 134 8.63 -10.34 -10.00
N ILE A 135 8.05 -9.34 -9.36
CA ILE A 135 6.67 -9.32 -8.85
C ILE A 135 5.89 -8.25 -9.62
N TYR A 136 4.69 -8.60 -10.07
CA TYR A 136 3.81 -7.65 -10.74
C TYR A 136 2.72 -7.17 -9.79
N LEU A 137 2.63 -5.87 -9.60
CA LEU A 137 1.60 -5.22 -8.79
C LEU A 137 0.49 -4.69 -9.70
N ALA A 138 -0.75 -4.95 -9.33
CA ALA A 138 -1.92 -4.50 -10.08
C ALA A 138 -3.00 -3.98 -9.12
N GLY A 139 -3.98 -3.29 -9.67
CA GLY A 139 -5.07 -2.68 -8.91
C GLY A 139 -4.75 -1.26 -8.44
N GLY A 140 -5.78 -0.55 -7.96
CA GLY A 140 -5.65 0.85 -7.53
C GLY A 140 -4.70 1.06 -6.35
N GLY A 141 -4.63 0.09 -5.42
CA GLY A 141 -3.70 0.15 -4.29
C GLY A 141 -2.24 0.02 -4.70
N ALA A 142 -1.95 -0.58 -5.85
CA ALA A 142 -0.60 -0.68 -6.40
C ALA A 142 -0.01 0.69 -6.81
N LEU A 143 -0.86 1.69 -7.00
CA LEU A 143 -0.45 3.06 -7.32
C LEU A 143 0.12 3.84 -6.13
N LEU A 144 0.07 3.27 -4.92
CA LEU A 144 0.65 3.92 -3.75
C LEU A 144 2.15 4.15 -3.94
N ARG A 145 2.59 5.40 -3.77
CA ARG A 145 3.99 5.81 -4.04
C ARG A 145 4.97 4.99 -3.22
N GLY A 146 5.97 4.44 -3.89
CA GLY A 146 7.03 3.67 -3.24
C GLY A 146 6.65 2.23 -2.87
N LEU A 147 5.42 1.79 -3.10
CA LEU A 147 5.01 0.42 -2.80
C LEU A 147 5.79 -0.61 -3.62
N ASP A 148 6.07 -0.29 -4.88
CA ASP A 148 6.87 -1.11 -5.79
C ASP A 148 8.33 -1.30 -5.33
N LYS A 149 8.84 -0.38 -4.53
CA LYS A 149 10.21 -0.39 -4.01
C LYS A 149 10.37 -1.20 -2.71
N ARG A 150 9.30 -1.41 -1.97
CA ARG A 150 9.35 -2.09 -0.67
C ARG A 150 9.67 -3.59 -0.76
N PRO A 151 9.04 -4.39 -1.63
CA PRO A 151 9.38 -5.81 -1.75
C PRO A 151 10.84 -6.06 -2.13
N VAL A 152 11.45 -5.12 -2.82
CA VAL A 152 12.85 -5.19 -3.26
C VAL A 152 13.82 -5.14 -2.08
N SER A 153 13.52 -4.36 -1.03
CA SER A 153 14.40 -4.20 0.13
C SER A 153 14.53 -5.48 0.96
N TYR A 154 13.52 -6.37 0.92
CA TYR A 154 13.52 -7.61 1.70
C TYR A 154 13.95 -8.86 0.91
N THR A 155 13.74 -8.87 -0.40
CA THR A 155 13.87 -10.09 -1.21
C THR A 155 14.80 -9.96 -2.40
N HIS A 156 15.37 -8.79 -2.66
CA HIS A 156 16.09 -8.44 -3.90
C HIS A 156 15.27 -8.70 -5.18
N LEU A 157 13.96 -8.78 -5.05
CA LEU A 157 13.04 -8.95 -6.16
C LEU A 157 12.64 -7.59 -6.73
N ARG A 158 12.55 -7.51 -8.04
CA ARG A 158 12.01 -6.33 -8.71
C ARG A 158 10.49 -6.38 -8.69
N ALA A 159 9.87 -5.29 -8.29
CA ALA A 159 8.43 -5.11 -8.44
C ALA A 159 8.15 -4.24 -9.67
N HIS A 160 7.13 -4.63 -10.41
CA HIS A 160 6.65 -3.93 -11.58
C HIS A 160 5.19 -3.53 -11.38
N GLU A 161 4.90 -2.26 -11.56
CA GLU A 161 3.54 -1.75 -11.52
C GLU A 161 2.87 -2.00 -12.86
N THR A 162 1.65 -2.56 -12.83
CA THR A 162 0.81 -2.71 -13.99
C THR A 162 -0.52 -2.01 -13.74
N THR A 163 -0.87 -1.13 -14.63
CA THR A 163 -2.18 -0.45 -14.62
C THR A 163 -3.30 -1.37 -15.11
#